data_7e2551f7c025ff688a5ea0e61d93eec6
#
_entry.id   7e2551f7c025ff688a5ea0e61d93eec6
#
_cell.length_a   1.000
_cell.length_b   1.000
_cell.length_c   1.000
_cell.angle_alpha   90.00
_cell.angle_beta   90.00
_cell.angle_gamma   90.00
#
_symmetry.space_group_name_H-M   'P 1'
#
loop_
_entity.id
_entity.type
_entity.pdbx_description
1 polymer ?
#
loop_
_entity_poly.entity_id
_entity_poly.type
_entity_poly.pdbx_seq_one_letter_code
_entity_poly.pdbx_strand_id
1 'polypeptide(L)'
;MARVPYLQQSDLPPEHQDILARPIALNRAMANSPNAARAMTGLAMYIRHKSKLDPRLRELAILQVGYLAKSPYEYSHHVKLGREFGVTDDEIRAIGDETAGRP
;
A
#
# COMPACT_ATOMS: atom_id res chain seq x y z
N MET A 1 -9.16 -11.05 8.31
CA MET A 1 -10.42 -10.28 8.44
C MET A 1 -10.15 -9.03 9.26
N ALA A 2 -10.63 -7.90 8.80
CA ALA A 2 -10.47 -6.65 9.53
C ALA A 2 -11.34 -6.63 10.79
N ARG A 3 -10.83 -6.01 11.86
CA ARG A 3 -11.59 -5.85 13.12
C ARG A 3 -12.55 -4.67 13.07
N VAL A 4 -12.41 -3.81 12.08
CA VAL A 4 -13.27 -2.64 11.86
C VAL A 4 -14.04 -2.81 10.57
N PRO A 5 -15.21 -2.20 10.42
CA PRO A 5 -15.97 -2.32 9.19
C PRO A 5 -15.26 -1.65 8.01
N TYR A 6 -15.48 -2.18 6.81
CA TYR A 6 -15.11 -1.52 5.57
C TYR A 6 -16.21 -0.53 5.21
N LEU A 7 -15.99 0.74 5.46
CA LEU A 7 -17.00 1.77 5.24
C LEU A 7 -17.24 2.04 3.77
N GLN A 8 -18.44 2.48 3.45
CA GLN A 8 -18.81 3.02 2.14
C GLN A 8 -18.83 4.54 2.21
N GLN A 9 -18.78 5.19 1.06
CA GLN A 9 -18.81 6.64 0.99
C GLN A 9 -20.05 7.22 1.68
N SER A 10 -21.20 6.53 1.53
CA SER A 10 -22.44 6.93 2.17
C SER A 10 -22.44 6.86 3.71
N ASP A 11 -21.49 6.11 4.30
CA ASP A 11 -21.34 6.03 5.75
C ASP A 11 -20.62 7.25 6.34
N LEU A 12 -20.01 8.09 5.49
CA LEU A 12 -19.22 9.23 5.91
C LEU A 12 -20.03 10.53 5.79
N PRO A 13 -19.79 11.50 6.70
CA PRO A 13 -20.35 12.83 6.53
C PRO A 13 -19.80 13.48 5.25
N PRO A 14 -20.54 14.46 4.67
CA PRO A 14 -20.15 15.06 3.38
C PRO A 14 -18.71 15.55 3.30
N GLU A 15 -18.18 16.12 4.37
CA GLU A 15 -16.82 16.67 4.42
C GLU A 15 -15.72 15.59 4.35
N HIS A 16 -16.07 14.31 4.51
CA HIS A 16 -15.13 13.19 4.48
C HIS A 16 -15.36 12.20 3.33
N GLN A 17 -16.38 12.41 2.51
CA GLN A 17 -16.71 11.47 1.44
C GLN A 17 -15.63 11.37 0.36
N ASP A 18 -14.83 12.42 0.18
CA ASP A 18 -13.70 12.43 -0.74
C ASP A 18 -12.62 11.40 -0.39
N ILE A 19 -12.51 10.99 0.86
CA ILE A 19 -11.57 9.94 1.32
C ILE A 19 -11.82 8.64 0.57
N LEU A 20 -13.05 8.35 0.20
CA LEU A 20 -13.44 7.14 -0.51
C LEU A 20 -13.70 7.37 -2.01
N ALA A 21 -13.12 8.41 -2.60
CA ALA A 21 -13.12 8.57 -4.06
C ALA A 21 -12.44 7.37 -4.74
N ARG A 22 -11.45 6.76 -4.07
CA ARG A 22 -10.84 5.49 -4.46
C ARG A 22 -11.17 4.45 -3.40
N PRO A 23 -12.25 3.66 -3.57
CA PRO A 23 -12.79 2.80 -2.50
C PRO A 23 -12.11 1.43 -2.42
N ILE A 24 -10.79 1.40 -2.39
CA ILE A 24 -10.04 0.15 -2.15
C ILE A 24 -10.18 -0.24 -0.67
N ALA A 25 -9.99 -1.53 -0.37
CA ALA A 25 -10.21 -2.06 0.97
C ALA A 25 -9.41 -1.30 2.04
N LEU A 26 -8.16 -0.95 1.76
CA LEU A 26 -7.32 -0.18 2.67
C LEU A 26 -7.97 1.15 3.03
N ASN A 27 -8.43 1.92 2.03
CA ASN A 27 -9.05 3.22 2.25
C ASN A 27 -10.35 3.09 3.02
N ARG A 28 -11.14 2.05 2.73
CA ARG A 28 -12.40 1.79 3.43
C ARG A 28 -12.19 1.46 4.90
N ALA A 29 -11.12 0.72 5.22
CA ALA A 29 -10.76 0.44 6.61
C ALA A 29 -10.25 1.71 7.31
N MET A 30 -9.37 2.48 6.66
CA MET A 30 -8.83 3.72 7.23
C MET A 30 -9.90 4.79 7.46
N ALA A 31 -10.98 4.77 6.70
CA ALA A 31 -12.06 5.75 6.81
C ALA A 31 -12.77 5.71 8.17
N ASN A 32 -12.56 4.66 8.98
CA ASN A 32 -13.03 4.63 10.37
C ASN A 32 -12.36 5.71 11.24
N SER A 33 -11.24 6.26 10.80
CA SER A 33 -10.59 7.42 11.39
C SER A 33 -10.30 8.43 10.28
N PRO A 34 -11.28 9.27 9.90
CA PRO A 34 -11.17 10.11 8.70
C PRO A 34 -9.97 11.02 8.69
N ASN A 35 -9.63 11.64 9.81
CA ASN A 35 -8.48 12.55 9.87
C ASN A 35 -7.16 11.80 9.72
N ALA A 36 -7.05 10.61 10.29
CA ALA A 36 -5.86 9.76 10.11
C ALA A 36 -5.75 9.27 8.65
N ALA A 37 -6.87 8.89 8.04
CA ALA A 37 -6.91 8.49 6.65
C ALA A 37 -6.42 9.63 5.73
N ARG A 38 -6.85 10.85 6.01
CA ARG A 38 -6.45 12.03 5.25
C ARG A 38 -4.95 12.30 5.37
N ALA A 39 -4.41 12.23 6.60
CA ALA A 39 -2.98 12.43 6.85
C ALA A 39 -2.13 11.34 6.18
N MET A 40 -2.56 10.08 6.27
CA MET A 40 -1.86 8.94 5.65
C MET A 40 -1.88 9.06 4.13
N THR A 41 -3.01 9.44 3.54
CA THR A 41 -3.12 9.67 2.10
C THR A 41 -2.18 10.79 1.65
N GLY A 42 -2.07 11.86 2.42
CA GLY A 42 -1.14 12.94 2.12
C GLY A 42 0.31 12.48 2.09
N LEU A 43 0.72 11.69 3.07
CA LEU A 43 2.06 11.11 3.11
C LEU A 43 2.29 10.14 1.94
N ALA A 44 1.33 9.27 1.67
CA ALA A 44 1.44 8.30 0.58
C ALA A 44 1.55 9.00 -0.79
N MET A 45 0.79 10.04 -1.02
CA MET A 45 0.83 10.81 -2.26
C MET A 45 2.16 11.54 -2.42
N TYR A 46 2.73 12.06 -1.33
CA TYR A 46 4.06 12.65 -1.37
C TYR A 46 5.11 11.62 -1.79
N ILE A 47 5.11 10.46 -1.15
CA ILE A 47 6.08 9.40 -1.43
C ILE A 47 5.98 8.94 -2.89
N ARG A 48 4.76 8.77 -3.40
CA ARG A 48 4.53 8.26 -4.74
C ARG A 48 4.84 9.28 -5.85
N HIS A 49 4.53 10.55 -5.63
CA HIS A 49 4.48 11.52 -6.72
C HIS A 49 5.43 12.70 -6.56
N LYS A 50 5.91 12.98 -5.35
CA LYS A 50 6.70 14.19 -5.07
C LYS A 50 8.09 13.90 -4.52
N SER A 51 8.34 12.69 -3.99
CA SER A 51 9.65 12.35 -3.46
C SER A 51 10.66 12.13 -4.60
N LYS A 52 11.92 12.24 -4.26
CA LYS A 52 13.03 11.99 -5.21
C LYS A 52 13.43 10.52 -5.25
N LEU A 53 12.78 9.68 -4.47
CA LEU A 53 13.09 8.25 -4.44
C LEU A 53 12.69 7.60 -5.77
N ASP A 54 13.59 6.81 -6.33
CA ASP A 54 13.31 6.02 -7.52
C ASP A 54 12.09 5.12 -7.25
N PRO A 55 11.05 5.17 -8.09
CA PRO A 55 9.86 4.34 -7.90
C PRO A 55 10.16 2.84 -7.84
N ARG A 56 11.15 2.38 -8.57
CA ARG A 56 11.57 0.97 -8.52
C ARG A 56 12.07 0.59 -7.12
N LEU A 57 12.92 1.43 -6.52
CA LEU A 57 13.43 1.20 -5.17
C LEU A 57 12.32 1.30 -4.12
N ARG A 58 11.39 2.23 -4.32
CA ARG A 58 10.20 2.34 -3.47
C ARG A 58 9.41 1.03 -3.44
N GLU A 59 9.14 0.46 -4.62
CA GLU A 59 8.36 -0.78 -4.70
C GLU A 59 9.12 -1.97 -4.12
N LEU A 60 10.45 -2.04 -4.29
CA LEU A 60 11.26 -3.08 -3.63
C LEU A 60 11.17 -2.98 -2.11
N ALA A 61 11.23 -1.77 -1.56
CA ALA A 61 11.11 -1.56 -0.11
C ALA A 61 9.73 -1.98 0.40
N ILE A 62 8.66 -1.64 -0.32
CA ILE A 62 7.30 -2.00 0.05
C ILE A 62 7.12 -3.52 0.00
N LEU A 63 7.63 -4.18 -1.03
CA LEU A 63 7.58 -5.64 -1.16
C LEU A 63 8.33 -6.31 0.00
N GLN A 64 9.49 -5.78 0.39
CA GLN A 64 10.23 -6.33 1.52
C GLN A 64 9.44 -6.23 2.83
N VAL A 65 8.82 -5.07 3.08
CA VAL A 65 7.97 -4.89 4.28
C VAL A 65 6.76 -5.80 4.22
N GLY A 66 6.09 -5.90 3.06
CA GLY A 66 4.93 -6.77 2.89
C GLY A 66 5.26 -8.23 3.15
N TYR A 67 6.43 -8.67 2.70
CA TYR A 67 6.90 -10.04 2.94
C TYR A 67 7.18 -10.28 4.43
N LEU A 68 7.95 -9.39 5.08
CA LEU A 68 8.28 -9.49 6.50
C LEU A 68 7.04 -9.42 7.39
N ALA A 69 6.10 -8.55 7.06
CA ALA A 69 4.85 -8.38 7.81
C ALA A 69 3.83 -9.50 7.53
N LYS A 70 4.14 -10.41 6.62
CA LYS A 70 3.24 -11.49 6.20
C LYS A 70 1.89 -10.95 5.75
N SER A 71 1.90 -9.89 4.94
CA SER A 71 0.71 -9.26 4.41
C SER A 71 0.50 -9.63 2.93
N PRO A 72 -0.33 -10.65 2.62
CA PRO A 72 -0.60 -11.02 1.24
C PRO A 72 -1.23 -9.89 0.43
N TYR A 73 -2.06 -9.08 1.07
CA TYR A 73 -2.72 -7.94 0.41
C TYR A 73 -1.69 -6.94 -0.14
N GLU A 74 -0.78 -6.47 0.72
CA GLU A 74 0.25 -5.52 0.31
C GLU A 74 1.21 -6.14 -0.70
N TYR A 75 1.66 -7.36 -0.42
CA TYR A 75 2.63 -8.04 -1.28
C TYR A 75 2.08 -8.24 -2.69
N SER A 76 0.88 -8.81 -2.83
CA SER A 76 0.31 -9.10 -4.15
C SER A 76 -0.01 -7.81 -4.93
N HIS A 77 -0.48 -6.78 -4.24
CA HIS A 77 -0.78 -5.49 -4.86
C HIS A 77 0.50 -4.84 -5.42
N HIS A 78 1.57 -4.86 -4.63
CA HIS A 78 2.83 -4.23 -5.02
C HIS A 78 3.71 -5.10 -5.93
N VAL A 79 3.43 -6.38 -6.08
CA VAL A 79 4.03 -7.18 -7.16
C VAL A 79 3.63 -6.59 -8.52
N LYS A 80 2.35 -6.27 -8.69
CA LYS A 80 1.87 -5.65 -9.94
C LYS A 80 2.46 -4.27 -10.15
N LEU A 81 2.40 -3.41 -9.14
CA LEU A 81 2.95 -2.06 -9.24
C LEU A 81 4.47 -2.08 -9.45
N GLY A 82 5.17 -2.96 -8.75
CA GLY A 82 6.61 -3.09 -8.89
C GLY A 82 7.02 -3.40 -10.33
N ARG A 83 6.31 -4.32 -10.98
CA ARG A 83 6.56 -4.65 -12.39
C ARG A 83 6.39 -3.42 -13.29
N GLU A 84 5.38 -2.61 -13.04
CA GLU A 84 5.14 -1.38 -13.80
C GLU A 84 6.31 -0.39 -13.66
N PHE A 85 6.99 -0.39 -12.53
CA PHE A 85 8.11 0.49 -12.27
C PHE A 85 9.49 -0.18 -12.45
N GLY A 86 9.53 -1.34 -13.09
CA GLY A 86 10.78 -1.97 -13.50
C GLY A 86 11.37 -2.99 -12.53
N VAL A 87 10.64 -3.39 -11.49
CA VAL A 87 11.07 -4.51 -10.63
C VAL A 87 10.90 -5.81 -11.42
N THR A 88 11.97 -6.60 -11.46
CA THR A 88 11.98 -7.86 -12.20
C THR A 88 11.43 -9.01 -11.36
N ASP A 89 10.99 -10.08 -12.02
CA ASP A 89 10.53 -11.29 -11.32
C ASP A 89 11.65 -11.94 -10.53
N ASP A 90 12.89 -11.85 -11.00
CA ASP A 90 14.05 -12.37 -10.27
C ASP A 90 14.28 -11.57 -8.98
N GLU A 91 14.12 -10.26 -9.02
CA GLU A 91 14.22 -9.42 -7.82
C GLU A 91 13.11 -9.73 -6.82
N ILE A 92 11.89 -9.95 -7.30
CA ILE A 92 10.76 -10.33 -6.43
C ILE A 92 11.05 -11.67 -5.76
N ARG A 93 11.56 -12.63 -6.49
CA ARG A 93 11.94 -13.94 -5.95
C ARG A 93 13.07 -13.81 -4.94
N ALA A 94 14.07 -12.97 -5.22
CA ALA A 94 15.21 -12.74 -4.36
C ALA A 94 14.82 -12.17 -2.98
N ILE A 95 13.77 -11.36 -2.91
CA ILE A 95 13.27 -10.85 -1.62
C ILE A 95 12.95 -11.99 -0.67
N GLY A 96 12.21 -13.01 -1.14
CA GLY A 96 11.86 -14.17 -0.34
C GLY A 96 13.10 -15.01 0.02
N ASP A 97 13.96 -15.24 -0.95
CA ASP A 97 15.14 -16.08 -0.76
C ASP A 97 16.13 -15.45 0.23
N GLU A 98 16.43 -14.18 0.08
CA GLU A 98 17.36 -13.49 0.99
C GLU A 98 16.78 -13.39 2.40
N THR A 99 15.50 -13.10 2.54
CA THR A 99 14.83 -13.03 3.84
C THR A 99 14.88 -14.39 4.54
N ALA A 100 14.80 -15.49 3.78
CA ALA A 100 14.89 -16.84 4.31
C ALA A 100 16.33 -17.32 4.49
N GLY A 101 17.32 -16.49 4.20
CA GLY A 101 18.73 -16.85 4.29
C GLY A 101 19.23 -17.71 3.13
N ARG A 102 18.51 -17.77 2.03
CA ARG A 102 18.95 -18.43 0.80
C ARG A 102 19.60 -17.40 -0.13
N PRO A 103 20.81 -17.65 -0.59
CA PRO A 103 21.46 -16.72 -1.50
C PRO A 103 20.89 -16.74 -2.93
#